data_cb36dd11999d131ca3abe7ec900a54df
#
_entry.id   cb36dd11999d131ca3abe7ec900a54df
#
_cell.length_a   1.000
_cell.length_b   1.000
_cell.length_c   1.000
_cell.angle_alpha   90.00
_cell.angle_beta   90.00
_cell.angle_gamma   90.00
#
_symmetry.space_group_name_H-M   'P 1'
#
loop_
_entity.id
_entity.type
_entity.pdbx_description
1 polymer ?
#
loop_
_entity_poly.entity_id
_entity_poly.type
_entity_poly.pdbx_seq_one_letter_code
_entity_poly.pdbx_strand_id
1 'polypeptide(L)'
;MAQAQTAVLQADPAQDKATAAKPSNVRWRIFAIVFALTVSNLVDRVSLSIAMPTIAGEFQLTPSMQGLILSSFFWAYALLQIPGGWLIDRYGPRRVIGWSTGLWGAFQTLAAFASGGLSLMFARVALGAAEAPLFPSGGKLNSLWLGSSERIRGAVLMDCGGPLGVALGGLVIAYLIAVLGSWRSAFFIAGIATLAMAWLAWHYLRDDPAE
;
A
#
# COMPACT_ATOMS: atom_id res chain seq x y z
N MET A 1 -38.02 -15.37 -24.54
CA MET A 1 -36.83 -14.61 -24.11
C MET A 1 -37.11 -13.54 -23.05
N ALA A 2 -38.30 -12.99 -22.90
CA ALA A 2 -38.62 -11.97 -21.89
C ALA A 2 -38.73 -12.49 -20.44
N GLN A 3 -39.02 -13.77 -20.21
CA GLN A 3 -39.14 -14.35 -18.87
C GLN A 3 -37.79 -14.66 -18.17
N ALA A 4 -36.70 -14.78 -18.94
CA ALA A 4 -35.35 -15.01 -18.36
C ALA A 4 -34.71 -13.73 -17.86
N GLN A 5 -35.10 -12.56 -18.35
CA GLN A 5 -34.59 -11.26 -17.91
C GLN A 5 -35.21 -10.76 -16.59
N THR A 6 -36.45 -11.20 -16.27
CA THR A 6 -37.13 -10.81 -15.03
C THR A 6 -36.62 -11.58 -13.79
N ALA A 7 -36.02 -12.76 -13.99
CA ALA A 7 -35.47 -13.56 -12.88
C ALA A 7 -34.14 -13.01 -12.31
N VAL A 8 -33.41 -12.21 -13.07
CA VAL A 8 -32.13 -11.62 -12.65
C VAL A 8 -32.33 -10.37 -11.74
N LEU A 9 -33.51 -9.77 -11.74
CA LEU A 9 -33.82 -8.54 -10.99
C LEU A 9 -34.51 -8.78 -9.63
N GLN A 10 -34.82 -10.04 -9.32
CA GLN A 10 -35.33 -10.41 -7.98
C GLN A 10 -34.25 -11.12 -7.18
N ALA A 11 -33.15 -10.42 -6.90
CA ALA A 11 -32.28 -10.78 -5.78
C ALA A 11 -33.17 -10.66 -4.52
N ASP A 12 -33.52 -11.81 -3.93
CA ASP A 12 -34.36 -11.90 -2.74
C ASP A 12 -33.75 -11.07 -1.60
N PRO A 13 -34.40 -9.97 -1.18
CA PRO A 13 -33.89 -9.15 -0.08
C PRO A 13 -33.76 -9.92 1.24
N ALA A 14 -34.33 -11.13 1.33
CA ALA A 14 -34.17 -12.03 2.46
C ALA A 14 -32.81 -12.77 2.42
N GLN A 15 -32.24 -13.04 1.23
CA GLN A 15 -30.90 -13.62 1.12
C GLN A 15 -29.81 -12.63 1.46
N ASP A 16 -29.99 -11.34 1.16
CA ASP A 16 -29.03 -10.27 1.52
C ASP A 16 -29.03 -10.03 3.06
N LYS A 17 -30.11 -10.33 3.76
CA LYS A 17 -30.18 -10.28 5.23
C LYS A 17 -29.60 -11.51 5.94
N ALA A 18 -29.58 -12.67 5.28
CA ALA A 18 -29.08 -13.91 5.87
C ALA A 18 -27.55 -14.00 5.91
N THR A 19 -26.85 -13.22 5.05
CA THR A 19 -25.39 -13.14 5.01
C THR A 19 -24.82 -11.95 5.76
N ALA A 20 -25.65 -11.10 6.36
CA ALA A 20 -25.21 -10.02 7.22
C ALA A 20 -24.81 -10.59 8.60
N ALA A 21 -23.58 -11.13 8.71
CA ALA A 21 -22.94 -11.33 10.01
C ALA A 21 -23.10 -10.04 10.83
N LYS A 22 -23.46 -10.16 12.11
CA LYS A 22 -23.66 -9.02 13.03
C LYS A 22 -22.48 -8.04 12.84
N PRO A 23 -22.74 -6.74 12.68
CA PRO A 23 -21.71 -5.75 12.41
C PRO A 23 -20.71 -5.73 13.57
N SER A 24 -19.57 -6.41 13.40
CA SER A 24 -18.52 -6.41 14.41
C SER A 24 -17.60 -5.22 14.19
N ASN A 25 -17.11 -4.60 15.28
CA ASN A 25 -16.14 -3.51 15.19
C ASN A 25 -14.78 -3.97 14.59
N VAL A 26 -14.57 -5.27 14.38
CA VAL A 26 -13.36 -5.86 13.79
C VAL A 26 -13.15 -5.33 12.37
N ARG A 27 -14.22 -5.21 11.58
CA ARG A 27 -14.13 -4.66 10.22
C ARG A 27 -13.49 -3.26 10.17
N TRP A 28 -13.88 -2.37 11.08
CA TRP A 28 -13.33 -1.01 11.11
C TRP A 28 -11.87 -0.97 11.58
N ARG A 29 -11.45 -1.92 12.42
CA ARG A 29 -10.03 -2.09 12.77
C ARG A 29 -9.21 -2.53 11.56
N ILE A 30 -9.73 -3.44 10.75
CA ILE A 30 -9.09 -3.87 9.49
C ILE A 30 -8.91 -2.66 8.56
N PHE A 31 -9.98 -1.86 8.38
CA PHE A 31 -9.90 -0.67 7.51
C PHE A 31 -9.00 0.43 8.10
N ALA A 32 -8.91 0.58 9.41
CA ALA A 32 -7.95 1.48 10.05
C ALA A 32 -6.49 1.06 9.76
N ILE A 33 -6.20 -0.24 9.77
CA ILE A 33 -4.88 -0.77 9.41
C ILE A 33 -4.60 -0.53 7.93
N VAL A 34 -5.55 -0.83 7.03
CA VAL A 34 -5.40 -0.59 5.59
C VAL A 34 -5.19 0.90 5.31
N PHE A 35 -5.94 1.78 5.96
CA PHE A 35 -5.74 3.23 5.90
C PHE A 35 -4.32 3.63 6.33
N ALA A 36 -3.85 3.14 7.47
CA ALA A 36 -2.51 3.43 7.96
C ALA A 36 -1.42 2.90 7.00
N LEU A 37 -1.63 1.72 6.39
CA LEU A 37 -0.76 1.18 5.34
C LEU A 37 -0.76 2.08 4.09
N THR A 38 -1.92 2.61 3.69
CA THR A 38 -2.01 3.54 2.56
C THR A 38 -1.28 4.85 2.86
N VAL A 39 -1.41 5.38 4.08
CA VAL A 39 -0.64 6.56 4.51
C VAL A 39 0.86 6.28 4.42
N SER A 40 1.34 5.17 5.01
CA SER A 40 2.76 4.78 4.98
C SER A 40 3.26 4.60 3.54
N ASN A 41 2.46 3.97 2.68
CA ASN A 41 2.77 3.78 1.26
C ASN A 41 3.07 5.11 0.53
N LEU A 42 2.25 6.12 0.77
CA LEU A 42 2.45 7.43 0.14
C LEU A 42 3.59 8.23 0.79
N VAL A 43 3.84 8.06 2.09
CA VAL A 43 5.05 8.60 2.76
C VAL A 43 6.31 8.07 2.09
N ASP A 44 6.39 6.76 1.84
CA ASP A 44 7.56 6.14 1.20
C ASP A 44 7.72 6.56 -0.26
N ARG A 45 6.62 6.78 -0.99
CA ARG A 45 6.66 7.30 -2.35
C ARG A 45 7.24 8.70 -2.44
N VAL A 46 6.78 9.62 -1.58
CA VAL A 46 7.27 11.01 -1.62
C VAL A 46 8.65 11.17 -1.01
N SER A 47 9.10 10.22 -0.19
CA SER A 47 10.41 10.28 0.49
C SER A 47 11.57 10.50 -0.49
N LEU A 48 11.54 9.81 -1.63
CA LEU A 48 12.59 9.97 -2.65
C LEU A 48 12.56 11.34 -3.30
N SER A 49 11.37 11.86 -3.62
CA SER A 49 11.26 13.19 -4.26
C SER A 49 11.83 14.28 -3.36
N ILE A 50 11.62 14.18 -2.04
CA ILE A 50 12.14 15.12 -1.05
C ILE A 50 13.65 14.98 -0.88
N ALA A 51 14.17 13.76 -0.86
CA ALA A 51 15.58 13.48 -0.71
C ALA A 51 16.38 13.66 -2.02
N MET A 52 15.72 13.70 -3.17
CA MET A 52 16.38 13.69 -4.49
C MET A 52 17.43 14.78 -4.67
N PRO A 53 17.24 16.05 -4.27
CA PRO A 53 18.28 17.07 -4.42
C PRO A 53 19.57 16.69 -3.69
N THR A 54 19.47 16.15 -2.47
CA THR A 54 20.64 15.71 -1.69
C THR A 54 21.29 14.47 -2.29
N ILE A 55 20.49 13.49 -2.71
CA ILE A 55 20.95 12.25 -3.36
C ILE A 55 21.64 12.56 -4.70
N ALA A 56 21.05 13.46 -5.49
CA ALA A 56 21.60 13.84 -6.78
C ALA A 56 22.97 14.54 -6.64
N GLY A 57 23.12 15.39 -5.63
CA GLY A 57 24.40 16.01 -5.31
C GLY A 57 25.45 14.99 -4.85
N GLU A 58 25.06 14.04 -4.00
CA GLU A 58 25.96 13.01 -3.46
C GLU A 58 26.44 12.02 -4.53
N PHE A 59 25.53 11.54 -5.37
CA PHE A 59 25.83 10.55 -6.41
C PHE A 59 26.16 11.16 -7.76
N GLN A 60 26.21 12.49 -7.86
CA GLN A 60 26.47 13.23 -9.12
C GLN A 60 25.52 12.79 -10.25
N LEU A 61 24.23 12.67 -9.94
CA LEU A 61 23.22 12.18 -10.87
C LEU A 61 22.84 13.23 -11.90
N THR A 62 22.87 12.83 -13.18
CA THR A 62 22.30 13.66 -14.26
C THR A 62 20.78 13.80 -14.10
N PRO A 63 20.15 14.87 -14.63
CA PRO A 63 18.69 15.02 -14.60
C PRO A 63 17.95 13.82 -15.20
N SER A 64 18.49 13.24 -16.29
CA SER A 64 17.91 12.03 -16.90
C SER A 64 17.94 10.83 -15.96
N MET A 65 19.02 10.62 -15.21
CA MET A 65 19.10 9.52 -14.23
C MET A 65 18.15 9.73 -13.06
N GLN A 66 18.00 10.97 -12.58
CA GLN A 66 17.00 11.30 -11.56
C GLN A 66 15.59 10.95 -12.02
N GLY A 67 15.23 11.32 -13.26
CA GLY A 67 13.94 10.97 -13.86
C GLY A 67 13.74 9.46 -13.99
N LEU A 68 14.77 8.71 -14.39
CA LEU A 68 14.72 7.25 -14.47
C LEU A 68 14.52 6.61 -13.09
N ILE A 69 15.23 7.06 -12.08
CA ILE A 69 15.10 6.54 -10.71
C ILE A 69 13.69 6.82 -10.18
N LEU A 70 13.15 8.03 -10.38
CA LEU A 70 11.80 8.40 -9.95
C LEU A 70 10.71 7.59 -10.68
N SER A 71 10.87 7.38 -11.99
CA SER A 71 9.88 6.66 -12.81
C SER A 71 9.96 5.14 -12.66
N SER A 72 11.12 4.58 -12.34
CA SER A 72 11.35 3.13 -12.25
C SER A 72 10.41 2.42 -11.27
N PHE A 73 10.07 3.09 -10.18
CA PHE A 73 9.06 2.63 -9.23
C PHE A 73 7.70 2.39 -9.91
N PHE A 74 7.22 3.38 -10.68
CA PHE A 74 5.88 3.32 -11.28
C PHE A 74 5.77 2.24 -12.35
N TRP A 75 6.83 1.97 -13.09
CA TRP A 75 6.87 0.88 -14.07
C TRP A 75 6.69 -0.48 -13.39
N ALA A 76 7.48 -0.76 -12.35
CA ALA A 76 7.37 -2.01 -11.61
C ALA A 76 5.99 -2.13 -10.92
N TYR A 77 5.52 -1.05 -10.29
CA TYR A 77 4.23 -0.97 -9.64
C TYR A 77 3.09 -1.29 -10.61
N ALA A 78 3.05 -0.64 -11.78
CA ALA A 78 1.98 -0.83 -12.76
C ALA A 78 1.97 -2.26 -13.34
N LEU A 79 3.15 -2.78 -13.70
CA LEU A 79 3.26 -4.12 -14.27
C LEU A 79 2.86 -5.23 -13.29
N LEU A 80 3.14 -5.04 -12.01
CA LEU A 80 2.90 -6.07 -10.99
C LEU A 80 1.53 -5.96 -10.29
N GLN A 81 0.71 -4.98 -10.62
CA GLN A 81 -0.67 -4.93 -10.11
C GLN A 81 -1.51 -6.13 -10.58
N ILE A 82 -1.36 -6.55 -11.83
CA ILE A 82 -2.11 -7.69 -12.38
C ILE A 82 -1.67 -9.01 -11.73
N PRO A 83 -0.37 -9.36 -11.71
CA PRO A 83 0.11 -10.52 -10.95
C PRO A 83 -0.24 -10.44 -9.45
N GLY A 84 -0.19 -9.24 -8.87
CA GLY A 84 -0.61 -8.99 -7.49
C GLY A 84 -2.05 -9.39 -7.22
N GLY A 85 -2.97 -9.04 -8.13
CA GLY A 85 -4.38 -9.44 -8.07
C GLY A 85 -4.54 -10.97 -8.08
N TRP A 86 -3.81 -11.67 -8.95
CA TRP A 86 -3.81 -13.13 -8.97
C TRP A 86 -3.29 -13.76 -7.67
N LEU A 87 -2.23 -13.19 -7.08
CA LEU A 87 -1.72 -13.64 -5.78
C LEU A 87 -2.78 -13.50 -4.68
N ILE A 88 -3.52 -12.40 -4.67
CA ILE A 88 -4.59 -12.13 -3.71
C ILE A 88 -5.71 -13.15 -3.82
N ASP A 89 -6.12 -13.49 -5.03
CA ASP A 89 -7.17 -14.48 -5.26
C ASP A 89 -6.72 -15.90 -4.83
N ARG A 90 -5.44 -16.21 -4.96
CA ARG A 90 -4.90 -17.53 -4.62
C ARG A 90 -4.56 -17.70 -3.14
N TYR A 91 -4.01 -16.68 -2.49
CA TYR A 91 -3.43 -16.79 -1.13
C TYR A 91 -4.19 -15.99 -0.07
N GLY A 92 -5.19 -15.22 -0.47
CA GLY A 92 -5.96 -14.33 0.39
C GLY A 92 -5.29 -12.97 0.63
N PRO A 93 -6.10 -11.91 0.86
CA PRO A 93 -5.60 -10.54 1.01
C PRO A 93 -4.72 -10.35 2.26
N ARG A 94 -5.00 -10.99 3.37
CA ARG A 94 -4.21 -10.91 4.61
C ARG A 94 -2.76 -11.29 4.39
N ARG A 95 -2.53 -12.48 3.82
CA ARG A 95 -1.17 -13.01 3.59
C ARG A 95 -0.41 -12.15 2.59
N VAL A 96 -1.09 -11.76 1.52
CA VAL A 96 -0.49 -10.93 0.46
C VAL A 96 -0.12 -9.55 1.00
N ILE A 97 -0.99 -8.88 1.76
CA ILE A 97 -0.67 -7.60 2.42
C ILE A 97 0.52 -7.77 3.36
N GLY A 98 0.52 -8.80 4.21
CA GLY A 98 1.58 -9.03 5.17
C GLY A 98 2.95 -9.21 4.52
N TRP A 99 3.07 -10.10 3.52
CA TRP A 99 4.31 -10.31 2.76
C TRP A 99 4.71 -9.08 1.94
N SER A 100 3.76 -8.48 1.25
CA SER A 100 3.95 -7.29 0.44
C SER A 100 4.50 -6.13 1.28
N THR A 101 3.87 -5.84 2.42
CA THR A 101 4.31 -4.77 3.33
C THR A 101 5.68 -5.08 3.95
N GLY A 102 5.94 -6.35 4.28
CA GLY A 102 7.25 -6.78 4.79
C GLY A 102 8.37 -6.59 3.77
N LEU A 103 8.15 -7.03 2.53
CA LEU A 103 9.10 -6.83 1.43
C LEU A 103 9.31 -5.35 1.12
N TRP A 104 8.24 -4.59 1.05
CA TRP A 104 8.30 -3.15 0.83
C TRP A 104 9.10 -2.43 1.93
N GLY A 105 8.83 -2.70 3.23
CA GLY A 105 9.61 -2.15 4.33
C GLY A 105 11.09 -2.54 4.28
N ALA A 106 11.39 -3.78 3.89
CA ALA A 106 12.75 -4.25 3.68
C ALA A 106 13.45 -3.48 2.55
N PHE A 107 12.80 -3.30 1.39
CA PHE A 107 13.39 -2.56 0.27
C PHE A 107 13.52 -1.06 0.56
N GLN A 108 12.60 -0.46 1.30
CA GLN A 108 12.74 0.91 1.77
C GLN A 108 13.94 1.06 2.72
N THR A 109 14.13 0.11 3.62
CA THR A 109 15.30 0.06 4.52
C THR A 109 16.60 -0.14 3.72
N LEU A 110 16.61 -1.05 2.75
CA LEU A 110 17.77 -1.32 1.90
C LEU A 110 18.14 -0.11 1.01
N ALA A 111 17.17 0.69 0.59
CA ALA A 111 17.43 1.92 -0.16
C ALA A 111 18.32 2.91 0.61
N ALA A 112 18.30 2.88 1.96
CA ALA A 112 19.19 3.68 2.80
C ALA A 112 20.67 3.33 2.62
N PHE A 113 20.98 2.11 2.18
CA PHE A 113 22.34 1.61 1.96
C PHE A 113 22.78 1.72 0.49
N ALA A 114 22.02 2.41 -0.35
CA ALA A 114 22.39 2.61 -1.74
C ALA A 114 23.75 3.31 -1.87
N SER A 115 24.61 2.76 -2.72
CA SER A 115 25.97 3.27 -2.97
C SER A 115 26.08 4.11 -4.27
N GLY A 116 24.98 4.26 -5.02
CA GLY A 116 24.92 5.03 -6.25
C GLY A 116 23.56 4.96 -6.93
N GLY A 117 23.39 5.66 -8.05
CA GLY A 117 22.11 5.76 -8.76
C GLY A 117 21.53 4.43 -9.19
N LEU A 118 22.35 3.48 -9.66
CA LEU A 118 21.87 2.16 -10.08
C LEU A 118 21.34 1.33 -8.91
N SER A 119 22.06 1.28 -7.79
CA SER A 119 21.59 0.55 -6.59
C SER A 119 20.30 1.14 -6.03
N LEU A 120 20.17 2.47 -6.06
CA LEU A 120 18.94 3.14 -5.67
C LEU A 120 17.79 2.83 -6.64
N MET A 121 18.05 2.79 -7.95
CA MET A 121 17.05 2.43 -8.96
C MET A 121 16.55 0.99 -8.76
N PHE A 122 17.43 0.02 -8.51
CA PHE A 122 17.03 -1.35 -8.19
C PHE A 122 16.16 -1.42 -6.94
N ALA A 123 16.54 -0.70 -5.87
CA ALA A 123 15.72 -0.61 -4.67
C ALA A 123 14.32 -0.05 -4.96
N ARG A 124 14.20 0.95 -5.86
CA ARG A 124 12.93 1.53 -6.29
C ARG A 124 12.06 0.58 -7.11
N VAL A 125 12.66 -0.15 -8.04
CA VAL A 125 11.96 -1.20 -8.81
C VAL A 125 11.40 -2.26 -7.85
N ALA A 126 12.23 -2.76 -6.93
CA ALA A 126 11.83 -3.76 -5.96
C ALA A 126 10.74 -3.24 -4.99
N LEU A 127 10.85 -1.97 -4.57
CA LEU A 127 9.84 -1.30 -3.75
C LEU A 127 8.50 -1.20 -4.49
N GLY A 128 8.51 -0.73 -5.74
CA GLY A 128 7.29 -0.63 -6.56
C GLY A 128 6.63 -1.99 -6.78
N ALA A 129 7.43 -3.03 -7.00
CA ALA A 129 6.97 -4.39 -7.11
C ALA A 129 6.28 -4.89 -5.83
N ALA A 130 6.90 -4.62 -4.67
CA ALA A 130 6.38 -5.03 -3.38
C ALA A 130 5.10 -4.27 -2.98
N GLU A 131 4.96 -3.00 -3.35
CA GLU A 131 3.77 -2.19 -3.05
C GLU A 131 2.56 -2.49 -3.94
N ALA A 132 2.77 -3.03 -5.13
CA ALA A 132 1.73 -3.22 -6.14
C ALA A 132 0.47 -3.96 -5.63
N PRO A 133 0.53 -4.99 -4.77
CA PRO A 133 -0.65 -5.70 -4.30
C PRO A 133 -1.50 -4.95 -3.27
N LEU A 134 -1.05 -3.85 -2.68
CA LEU A 134 -1.73 -3.19 -1.55
C LEU A 134 -3.16 -2.75 -1.90
N PHE A 135 -3.33 -1.96 -2.96
CA PHE A 135 -4.66 -1.44 -3.35
C PHE A 135 -5.62 -2.53 -3.82
N PRO A 136 -5.22 -3.48 -4.67
CA PRO A 136 -6.07 -4.62 -5.00
C PRO A 136 -6.48 -5.44 -3.77
N SER A 137 -5.58 -5.65 -2.81
CA SER A 137 -5.90 -6.34 -1.55
C SER A 137 -6.92 -5.58 -0.71
N GLY A 138 -6.78 -4.25 -0.60
CA GLY A 138 -7.75 -3.40 0.08
C GLY A 138 -9.13 -3.46 -0.57
N GLY A 139 -9.19 -3.46 -1.91
CA GLY A 139 -10.43 -3.66 -2.68
C GLY A 139 -11.07 -5.02 -2.41
N LYS A 140 -10.27 -6.09 -2.32
CA LYS A 140 -10.76 -7.44 -1.96
C LYS A 140 -11.31 -7.48 -0.54
N LEU A 141 -10.58 -6.94 0.44
CA LEU A 141 -11.06 -6.82 1.83
C LEU A 141 -12.38 -6.03 1.90
N ASN A 142 -12.49 -4.94 1.12
CA ASN A 142 -13.72 -4.16 1.04
C ASN A 142 -14.92 -5.01 0.60
N SER A 143 -14.72 -5.88 -0.40
CA SER A 143 -15.78 -6.77 -0.88
C SER A 143 -16.15 -7.88 0.09
N LEU A 144 -15.19 -8.37 0.91
CA LEU A 144 -15.37 -9.47 1.85
C LEU A 144 -15.97 -9.01 3.19
N TRP A 145 -15.55 -7.85 3.69
CA TRP A 145 -15.91 -7.38 5.03
C TRP A 145 -17.06 -6.39 5.10
N LEU A 146 -17.37 -5.71 4.00
CA LEU A 146 -18.39 -4.65 3.96
C LEU A 146 -19.55 -5.02 3.05
N GLY A 147 -20.75 -4.85 3.57
CA GLY A 147 -21.97 -4.96 2.79
C GLY A 147 -22.08 -3.85 1.74
N SER A 148 -22.96 -4.03 0.74
CA SER A 148 -23.12 -3.11 -0.40
C SER A 148 -23.29 -1.64 0.01
N SER A 149 -24.01 -1.37 1.10
CA SER A 149 -24.25 -0.02 1.63
C SER A 149 -23.02 0.63 2.30
N GLU A 150 -22.00 -0.15 2.68
CA GLU A 150 -20.82 0.33 3.40
C GLU A 150 -19.56 0.34 2.53
N ARG A 151 -19.55 -0.34 1.38
CA ARG A 151 -18.38 -0.46 0.49
C ARG A 151 -17.82 0.88 0.04
N ILE A 152 -18.69 1.86 -0.21
CA ILE A 152 -18.25 3.22 -0.56
C ILE A 152 -17.48 3.86 0.58
N ARG A 153 -17.93 3.69 1.84
CA ARG A 153 -17.24 4.23 3.01
C ARG A 153 -15.87 3.58 3.22
N GLY A 154 -15.78 2.25 3.01
CA GLY A 154 -14.50 1.54 3.07
C GLY A 154 -13.51 2.00 2.00
N ALA A 155 -13.97 2.17 0.76
CA ALA A 155 -13.15 2.67 -0.34
C ALA A 155 -12.65 4.11 -0.06
N VAL A 156 -13.55 5.02 0.34
CA VAL A 156 -13.21 6.40 0.68
C VAL A 156 -12.20 6.45 1.83
N LEU A 157 -12.38 5.63 2.88
CA LEU A 157 -11.43 5.58 3.98
C LEU A 157 -10.04 5.16 3.51
N MET A 158 -9.95 4.15 2.66
CA MET A 158 -8.68 3.71 2.08
C MET A 158 -8.05 4.80 1.21
N ASP A 159 -8.83 5.43 0.33
CA ASP A 159 -8.33 6.44 -0.61
C ASP A 159 -7.92 7.74 0.09
N CYS A 160 -8.58 8.14 1.18
CA CYS A 160 -8.19 9.30 1.99
C CYS A 160 -6.78 9.18 2.60
N GLY A 161 -6.29 7.95 2.79
CA GLY A 161 -4.91 7.71 3.22
C GLY A 161 -3.87 8.25 2.24
N GLY A 162 -4.20 8.29 0.94
CA GLY A 162 -3.29 8.78 -0.10
C GLY A 162 -2.89 10.26 0.08
N PRO A 163 -3.81 11.22 -0.04
CA PRO A 163 -3.52 12.64 0.16
C PRO A 163 -2.89 12.94 1.52
N LEU A 164 -3.36 12.27 2.57
CA LEU A 164 -2.80 12.43 3.91
C LEU A 164 -1.34 11.93 3.96
N GLY A 165 -1.05 10.78 3.36
CA GLY A 165 0.29 10.22 3.27
C GLY A 165 1.25 11.13 2.50
N VAL A 166 0.81 11.75 1.41
CA VAL A 166 1.61 12.73 0.67
C VAL A 166 1.93 13.95 1.54
N ALA A 167 0.91 14.53 2.19
CA ALA A 167 1.08 15.72 3.02
C ALA A 167 1.98 15.43 4.25
N LEU A 168 1.71 14.37 4.99
CA LEU A 168 2.52 13.97 6.14
C LEU A 168 3.91 13.52 5.73
N GLY A 169 4.03 12.78 4.62
CA GLY A 169 5.31 12.29 4.11
C GLY A 169 6.26 13.43 3.78
N GLY A 170 5.74 14.49 3.15
CA GLY A 170 6.51 15.70 2.90
C GLY A 170 7.11 16.30 4.16
N LEU A 171 6.28 16.49 5.17
CA LEU A 171 6.69 17.08 6.44
C LEU A 171 7.63 16.16 7.23
N VAL A 172 7.25 14.89 7.39
CA VAL A 172 7.99 13.92 8.22
C VAL A 172 9.37 13.64 7.64
N ILE A 173 9.47 13.39 6.34
CA ILE A 173 10.76 13.07 5.71
C ILE A 173 11.67 14.30 5.68
N ALA A 174 11.15 15.49 5.37
CA ALA A 174 11.93 16.72 5.43
C ALA A 174 12.44 16.99 6.85
N TYR A 175 11.59 16.82 7.86
CA TYR A 175 11.98 16.95 9.27
C TYR A 175 13.07 15.95 9.67
N LEU A 176 12.89 14.67 9.33
CA LEU A 176 13.89 13.63 9.63
C LEU A 176 15.24 13.94 8.97
N ILE A 177 15.23 14.37 7.70
CA ILE A 177 16.48 14.75 7.02
C ILE A 177 17.13 15.97 7.71
N ALA A 178 16.34 16.96 8.11
CA ALA A 178 16.86 18.16 8.76
C ALA A 178 17.46 17.86 10.15
N VAL A 179 16.82 17.02 10.95
CA VAL A 179 17.26 16.68 12.32
C VAL A 179 18.43 15.69 12.30
N LEU A 180 18.37 14.68 11.44
CA LEU A 180 19.38 13.62 11.39
C LEU A 180 20.55 13.94 10.46
N GLY A 181 20.44 15.00 9.66
CA GLY A 181 21.47 15.41 8.71
C GLY A 181 21.72 14.43 7.54
N SER A 182 20.84 13.42 7.38
CA SER A 182 21.04 12.36 6.39
C SER A 182 19.71 11.81 5.84
N TRP A 183 19.61 11.76 4.52
CA TRP A 183 18.50 11.09 3.86
C TRP A 183 18.48 9.58 4.10
N ARG A 184 19.66 8.96 4.30
CA ARG A 184 19.77 7.53 4.61
C ARG A 184 19.08 7.19 5.92
N SER A 185 19.33 7.98 6.96
CA SER A 185 18.68 7.79 8.27
C SER A 185 17.17 7.94 8.18
N ALA A 186 16.66 8.90 7.39
CA ALA A 186 15.24 9.07 7.17
C ALA A 186 14.61 7.85 6.46
N PHE A 187 15.27 7.31 5.43
CA PHE A 187 14.79 6.12 4.71
C PHE A 187 14.85 4.86 5.58
N PHE A 188 15.89 4.72 6.38
CA PHE A 188 16.02 3.62 7.34
C PHE A 188 14.88 3.62 8.35
N ILE A 189 14.59 4.78 8.96
CA ILE A 189 13.49 4.92 9.93
C ILE A 189 12.14 4.66 9.26
N ALA A 190 11.89 5.20 8.06
CA ALA A 190 10.66 4.95 7.33
C ALA A 190 10.49 3.45 7.02
N GLY A 191 11.54 2.77 6.57
CA GLY A 191 11.52 1.33 6.31
C GLY A 191 11.24 0.50 7.57
N ILE A 192 11.87 0.83 8.69
CA ILE A 192 11.61 0.16 9.98
C ILE A 192 10.17 0.39 10.46
N ALA A 193 9.65 1.62 10.32
CA ALA A 193 8.25 1.91 10.62
C ALA A 193 7.30 1.06 9.76
N THR A 194 7.60 0.91 8.48
CA THR A 194 6.84 0.04 7.57
C THR A 194 6.94 -1.44 7.95
N LEU A 195 8.10 -1.93 8.39
CA LEU A 195 8.23 -3.31 8.91
C LEU A 195 7.39 -3.52 10.17
N ALA A 196 7.32 -2.54 11.06
CA ALA A 196 6.41 -2.60 12.20
C ALA A 196 4.93 -2.64 11.77
N MET A 197 4.56 -1.88 10.72
CA MET A 197 3.22 -1.96 10.14
C MET A 197 2.94 -3.32 9.48
N ALA A 198 3.93 -3.96 8.86
CA ALA A 198 3.80 -5.31 8.33
C ALA A 198 3.50 -6.34 9.44
N TRP A 199 4.20 -6.22 10.57
CA TRP A 199 3.94 -7.04 11.75
C TRP A 199 2.51 -6.84 12.28
N LEU A 200 2.04 -5.59 12.38
CA LEU A 200 0.67 -5.29 12.78
C LEU A 200 -0.35 -5.87 11.78
N ALA A 201 -0.13 -5.68 10.48
CA ALA A 201 -0.99 -6.23 9.44
C ALA A 201 -1.07 -7.75 9.53
N TRP A 202 0.07 -8.43 9.70
CA TRP A 202 0.12 -9.89 9.82
C TRP A 202 -0.69 -10.42 11.02
N HIS A 203 -0.68 -9.73 12.15
CA HIS A 203 -1.36 -10.18 13.37
C HIS A 203 -2.84 -9.81 13.44
N TYR A 204 -3.23 -8.68 12.88
CA TYR A 204 -4.57 -8.13 13.05
C TYR A 204 -5.48 -8.22 11.84
N LEU A 205 -4.92 -8.37 10.62
CA LEU A 205 -5.75 -8.60 9.44
C LEU A 205 -6.30 -10.02 9.45
N ARG A 206 -7.50 -10.18 8.90
CA ARG A 206 -8.18 -11.46 8.71
C ARG A 206 -8.74 -11.52 7.29
N ASP A 207 -8.78 -12.72 6.71
CA ASP A 207 -9.28 -12.91 5.35
C ASP A 207 -10.81 -12.97 5.32
N ASP A 208 -11.44 -13.59 6.33
CA ASP A 208 -12.88 -13.81 6.36
C ASP A 208 -13.49 -13.31 7.69
N PRO A 209 -14.74 -12.73 7.65
CA PRO A 209 -15.49 -12.41 8.86
C PRO A 209 -15.80 -13.62 9.75
N ALA A 210 -15.72 -14.84 9.23
CA ALA A 210 -15.94 -16.09 9.97
C ALA A 210 -14.73 -16.54 10.79
N GLU A 211 -13.53 -15.97 10.55
CA GLU A 211 -12.32 -16.20 11.36
C GLU A 211 -12.33 -15.35 12.64
#